data_3effa21e66a22fefb5bc666a86cce85f
#
_entry.id   3effa21e66a22fefb5bc666a86cce85f
#
_cell.length_a   1.000
_cell.length_b   1.000
_cell.length_c   1.000
_cell.angle_alpha   90.00
_cell.angle_beta   90.00
_cell.angle_gamma   90.00
#
_symmetry.space_group_name_H-M   'P 1'
#
loop_
_entity.id
_entity.type
_entity.pdbx_description
1 polymer ?
#
loop_
_entity_poly.entity_id
_entity_poly.type
_entity_poly.pdbx_seq_one_letter_code
_entity_poly.pdbx_strand_id
1 'polypeptide(L)'
;MSGVCQKIDFSSWPRREIFSFFSVLDQPFYSVCFRVDVTQLHANVKAHSLSFYYAMTYLVTQAVNEVENLRYTIRDDSVFLLDKRTPSFTELKKGSEQFQIITCPCEGSLEEFCRASKEKSEAQTTFLEMSSETDDLIYISCLPWFDLTCCTNERQVDIDDAIPRITWGKYIRQENGRETLGLSIEVNHRLVDGVHLGRFYESLQNKINELE
;
A
#
# COMPACT_ATOMS: atom_id res chain seq x y z
N MET A 1 -12.36 13.13 -8.47
CA MET A 1 -11.80 14.44 -8.03
C MET A 1 -10.47 14.14 -7.38
N SER A 2 -9.36 14.67 -7.91
CA SER A 2 -8.04 14.51 -7.27
C SER A 2 -8.11 15.11 -5.88
N GLY A 3 -7.65 14.35 -4.87
CA GLY A 3 -7.60 14.80 -3.49
C GLY A 3 -6.88 16.15 -3.34
N VAL A 4 -7.18 16.88 -2.28
CA VAL A 4 -6.48 18.13 -1.94
C VAL A 4 -4.99 17.82 -1.87
N CYS A 5 -4.18 18.55 -2.64
CA CYS A 5 -2.73 18.38 -2.64
C CYS A 5 -2.04 19.75 -2.53
N GLN A 6 -0.90 19.76 -1.86
CA GLN A 6 -0.07 20.95 -1.69
C GLN A 6 1.18 20.82 -2.56
N LYS A 7 1.42 21.80 -3.45
CA LYS A 7 2.68 21.87 -4.18
C LYS A 7 3.82 22.17 -3.23
N ILE A 8 4.91 21.41 -3.31
CA ILE A 8 6.10 21.61 -2.49
C ILE A 8 6.96 22.73 -3.11
N ASP A 9 7.33 23.69 -2.27
CA ASP A 9 8.35 24.67 -2.65
C ASP A 9 9.72 23.99 -2.66
N PHE A 10 10.19 23.66 -3.86
CA PHE A 10 11.44 22.96 -4.06
C PHE A 10 12.66 23.72 -3.52
N SER A 11 12.61 25.07 -3.48
CA SER A 11 13.71 25.91 -3.01
C SER A 11 14.00 25.75 -1.51
N SER A 12 12.96 25.48 -0.72
CA SER A 12 13.01 25.31 0.74
C SER A 12 12.87 23.84 1.18
N TRP A 13 12.62 22.92 0.24
CA TRP A 13 12.39 21.52 0.56
C TRP A 13 13.68 20.81 1.01
N PRO A 14 13.74 20.25 2.23
CA PRO A 14 14.97 19.63 2.74
C PRO A 14 15.47 18.45 1.88
N ARG A 15 14.57 17.79 1.13
CA ARG A 15 14.90 16.62 0.32
C ARG A 15 15.36 16.96 -1.10
N ARG A 16 15.42 18.22 -1.50
CA ARG A 16 15.71 18.64 -2.89
C ARG A 16 16.99 18.03 -3.47
N GLU A 17 18.06 17.92 -2.67
CA GLU A 17 19.36 17.37 -3.13
C GLU A 17 19.25 15.86 -3.40
N ILE A 18 18.60 15.11 -2.50
CA ILE A 18 18.34 13.68 -2.65
C ILE A 18 17.44 13.43 -3.86
N PHE A 19 16.37 14.22 -4.00
CA PHE A 19 15.47 14.16 -5.14
C PHE A 19 16.24 14.35 -6.46
N SER A 20 17.05 15.41 -6.56
CA SER A 20 17.85 15.71 -7.75
C SER A 20 18.86 14.61 -8.06
N PHE A 21 19.52 14.06 -7.03
CA PHE A 21 20.48 12.97 -7.18
C PHE A 21 19.84 11.72 -7.81
N PHE A 22 18.69 11.29 -7.31
CA PHE A 22 18.00 10.11 -7.84
C PHE A 22 17.23 10.37 -9.14
N SER A 23 16.98 11.64 -9.51
CA SER A 23 16.28 11.98 -10.74
C SER A 23 17.10 11.74 -12.02
N VAL A 24 18.41 11.53 -11.91
CA VAL A 24 19.26 11.19 -13.06
C VAL A 24 19.31 9.70 -13.38
N LEU A 25 18.67 8.87 -12.54
CA LEU A 25 18.61 7.42 -12.73
C LEU A 25 17.42 7.05 -13.62
N ASP A 26 17.62 6.10 -14.52
CA ASP A 26 16.54 5.59 -15.39
C ASP A 26 15.42 4.92 -14.59
N GLN A 27 15.77 4.26 -13.47
CA GLN A 27 14.85 3.55 -12.59
C GLN A 27 15.11 3.89 -11.12
N PRO A 28 14.63 5.02 -10.61
CA PRO A 28 14.85 5.42 -9.21
C PRO A 28 13.90 4.69 -8.24
N PHE A 29 13.69 3.41 -8.44
CA PHE A 29 12.81 2.59 -7.60
C PHE A 29 13.59 1.51 -6.88
N TYR A 30 13.16 1.19 -5.67
CA TYR A 30 13.70 0.04 -4.93
C TYR A 30 12.62 -0.63 -4.08
N SER A 31 12.83 -1.90 -3.81
CA SER A 31 11.96 -2.72 -2.99
C SER A 31 12.65 -3.09 -1.69
N VAL A 32 11.92 -3.07 -0.59
CA VAL A 32 12.33 -3.61 0.70
C VAL A 32 11.33 -4.65 1.15
N CYS A 33 11.85 -5.79 1.66
CA CYS A 33 11.03 -6.86 2.18
C CYS A 33 11.33 -7.06 3.66
N PHE A 34 10.28 -7.24 4.45
CA PHE A 34 10.38 -7.49 5.89
C PHE A 34 9.23 -8.37 6.36
N ARG A 35 9.36 -8.89 7.57
CA ARG A 35 8.29 -9.69 8.19
C ARG A 35 7.46 -8.83 9.12
N VAL A 36 6.13 -9.03 9.03
CA VAL A 36 5.12 -8.40 9.90
C VAL A 36 4.51 -9.48 10.78
N ASP A 37 4.39 -9.22 12.07
CA ASP A 37 3.63 -10.06 12.99
C ASP A 37 2.14 -9.74 12.84
N VAL A 38 1.38 -10.73 12.42
CA VAL A 38 -0.06 -10.60 12.17
C VAL A 38 -0.92 -11.43 13.13
N THR A 39 -0.33 -11.89 14.22
CA THR A 39 -1.00 -12.73 15.22
C THR A 39 -2.28 -12.08 15.73
N GLN A 40 -2.19 -10.81 16.15
CA GLN A 40 -3.34 -10.06 16.66
C GLN A 40 -4.36 -9.76 15.57
N LEU A 41 -3.91 -9.40 14.37
CA LEU A 41 -4.81 -9.20 13.23
C LEU A 41 -5.62 -10.47 12.91
N HIS A 42 -4.95 -11.62 12.88
CA HIS A 42 -5.65 -12.89 12.61
C HIS A 42 -6.67 -13.25 13.71
N ALA A 43 -6.32 -13.00 14.98
CA ALA A 43 -7.25 -13.20 16.10
C ALA A 43 -8.47 -12.28 15.98
N ASN A 44 -8.25 -10.98 15.72
CA ASN A 44 -9.31 -9.97 15.57
C ASN A 44 -10.27 -10.30 14.41
N VAL A 45 -9.74 -10.54 13.18
CA VAL A 45 -10.61 -10.84 12.03
C VAL A 45 -11.42 -12.12 12.22
N LYS A 46 -10.88 -13.10 12.94
CA LYS A 46 -11.60 -14.33 13.28
C LYS A 46 -12.72 -14.05 14.28
N ALA A 47 -12.47 -13.27 15.31
CA ALA A 47 -13.46 -12.89 16.32
C ALA A 47 -14.63 -12.11 15.72
N HIS A 48 -14.34 -11.20 14.77
CA HIS A 48 -15.34 -10.32 14.14
C HIS A 48 -15.86 -10.82 12.79
N SER A 49 -15.43 -12.02 12.33
CA SER A 49 -15.83 -12.59 11.03
C SER A 49 -15.49 -11.69 9.83
N LEU A 50 -14.35 -11.01 9.89
CA LEU A 50 -13.86 -10.11 8.84
C LEU A 50 -12.93 -10.83 7.86
N SER A 51 -12.73 -10.21 6.68
CA SER A 51 -11.72 -10.65 5.73
C SER A 51 -10.33 -10.21 6.17
N PHE A 52 -9.40 -11.16 6.35
CA PHE A 52 -8.00 -10.84 6.62
C PHE A 52 -7.40 -9.94 5.55
N TYR A 53 -7.73 -10.18 4.28
CA TYR A 53 -7.23 -9.41 3.16
C TYR A 53 -7.67 -7.94 3.22
N TYR A 54 -8.94 -7.68 3.42
CA TYR A 54 -9.44 -6.31 3.52
C TYR A 54 -8.95 -5.60 4.78
N ALA A 55 -8.91 -6.32 5.91
CA ALA A 55 -8.40 -5.77 7.15
C ALA A 55 -6.91 -5.38 7.03
N MET A 56 -6.08 -6.24 6.43
CA MET A 56 -4.67 -5.92 6.15
C MET A 56 -4.55 -4.74 5.17
N THR A 57 -5.37 -4.67 4.13
CA THR A 57 -5.43 -3.54 3.19
C THR A 57 -5.74 -2.22 3.90
N TYR A 58 -6.70 -2.23 4.83
CA TYR A 58 -7.02 -1.07 5.67
C TYR A 58 -5.83 -0.61 6.48
N LEU A 59 -5.22 -1.51 7.26
CA LEU A 59 -4.10 -1.18 8.16
C LEU A 59 -2.87 -0.69 7.40
N VAL A 60 -2.53 -1.34 6.29
CA VAL A 60 -1.45 -0.91 5.39
C VAL A 60 -1.72 0.50 4.85
N THR A 61 -2.94 0.78 4.42
CA THR A 61 -3.32 2.10 3.90
C THR A 61 -3.22 3.17 4.99
N GLN A 62 -3.70 2.89 6.20
CA GLN A 62 -3.58 3.80 7.33
C GLN A 62 -2.09 4.08 7.65
N ALA A 63 -1.25 3.04 7.68
CA ALA A 63 0.18 3.18 7.96
C ALA A 63 0.91 3.99 6.88
N VAL A 64 0.58 3.80 5.59
CA VAL A 64 1.10 4.62 4.49
C VAL A 64 0.72 6.09 4.68
N ASN A 65 -0.52 6.36 5.03
CA ASN A 65 -1.04 7.72 5.17
C ASN A 65 -0.47 8.47 6.39
N GLU A 66 0.09 7.78 7.37
CA GLU A 66 0.80 8.41 8.48
C GLU A 66 2.22 8.85 8.13
N VAL A 67 2.80 8.33 7.05
CA VAL A 67 4.17 8.68 6.64
C VAL A 67 4.12 9.69 5.49
N GLU A 68 4.44 10.95 5.78
CA GLU A 68 4.39 12.05 4.80
C GLU A 68 5.09 11.71 3.49
N ASN A 69 6.29 11.12 3.56
CA ASN A 69 7.09 10.76 2.38
C ASN A 69 6.40 9.75 1.44
N LEU A 70 5.53 8.89 1.96
CA LEU A 70 4.74 7.96 1.18
C LEU A 70 3.52 8.63 0.50
N ARG A 71 3.20 9.87 0.87
CA ARG A 71 2.12 10.66 0.28
C ARG A 71 2.60 11.65 -0.78
N TYR A 72 3.91 11.78 -1.02
CA TYR A 72 4.39 12.61 -2.14
C TYR A 72 4.05 11.98 -3.49
N THR A 73 3.66 12.82 -4.44
CA THR A 73 3.50 12.47 -5.86
C THR A 73 4.27 13.46 -6.74
N ILE A 74 4.53 13.07 -7.99
CA ILE A 74 5.24 13.89 -8.97
C ILE A 74 4.28 14.16 -10.11
N ARG A 75 4.14 15.44 -10.50
CA ARG A 75 3.33 15.89 -11.65
C ARG A 75 4.08 17.01 -12.36
N ASP A 76 4.31 16.85 -13.65
CA ASP A 76 4.98 17.89 -14.48
C ASP A 76 6.25 18.44 -13.81
N ASP A 77 7.20 17.54 -13.47
CA ASP A 77 8.47 17.85 -12.79
C ASP A 77 8.34 18.56 -11.42
N SER A 78 7.15 18.61 -10.86
CA SER A 78 6.88 19.20 -9.55
C SER A 78 6.43 18.15 -8.55
N VAL A 79 6.85 18.35 -7.29
CA VAL A 79 6.44 17.46 -6.18
C VAL A 79 5.22 18.04 -5.48
N PHE A 80 4.27 17.17 -5.18
CA PHE A 80 3.07 17.52 -4.43
C PHE A 80 2.91 16.58 -3.24
N LEU A 81 2.43 17.11 -2.13
CA LEU A 81 2.00 16.33 -0.97
C LEU A 81 0.49 16.10 -1.08
N LEU A 82 0.10 14.85 -1.18
CA LEU A 82 -1.29 14.41 -1.15
C LEU A 82 -1.83 14.47 0.29
N ASP A 83 -3.10 14.78 0.44
CA ASP A 83 -3.79 14.69 1.74
C ASP A 83 -3.82 13.25 2.23
N LYS A 84 -4.23 12.34 1.36
CA LYS A 84 -4.22 10.90 1.61
C LYS A 84 -4.02 10.11 0.31
N ARG A 85 -3.62 8.84 0.46
CA ARG A 85 -3.63 7.84 -0.61
C ARG A 85 -4.79 6.88 -0.43
N THR A 86 -5.29 6.39 -1.54
CA THR A 86 -6.43 5.45 -1.64
C THR A 86 -5.93 4.07 -2.07
N PRO A 87 -6.34 2.97 -1.43
CA PRO A 87 -5.94 1.64 -1.85
C PRO A 87 -6.65 1.20 -3.12
N SER A 88 -5.86 0.70 -4.07
CA SER A 88 -6.30 -0.01 -5.27
C SER A 88 -5.70 -1.41 -5.21
N PHE A 89 -6.53 -2.45 -5.09
CA PHE A 89 -6.08 -3.78 -4.75
C PHE A 89 -6.66 -4.85 -5.68
N THR A 90 -5.87 -5.91 -5.89
CA THR A 90 -6.26 -7.03 -6.75
C THR A 90 -7.17 -8.00 -5.98
N GLU A 91 -8.22 -8.46 -6.61
CA GLU A 91 -9.10 -9.49 -6.05
C GLU A 91 -9.43 -10.57 -7.08
N LEU A 92 -9.13 -11.81 -6.71
CA LEU A 92 -9.40 -12.96 -7.58
C LEU A 92 -10.89 -13.29 -7.57
N LYS A 93 -11.49 -13.35 -8.74
CA LYS A 93 -12.90 -13.75 -8.87
C LYS A 93 -13.09 -15.20 -8.43
N LYS A 94 -14.11 -15.45 -7.61
CA LYS A 94 -14.40 -16.79 -7.09
C LYS A 94 -14.60 -17.79 -8.23
N GLY A 95 -13.81 -18.86 -8.21
CA GLY A 95 -13.88 -19.94 -9.21
C GLY A 95 -13.24 -19.58 -10.55
N SER A 96 -12.43 -18.52 -10.62
CA SER A 96 -11.73 -18.06 -11.83
C SER A 96 -10.24 -17.88 -11.55
N GLU A 97 -9.43 -17.91 -12.59
CA GLU A 97 -8.03 -17.46 -12.57
C GLU A 97 -7.90 -15.96 -12.91
N GLN A 98 -9.01 -15.29 -13.22
CA GLN A 98 -9.04 -13.88 -13.52
C GLN A 98 -9.27 -13.06 -12.25
N PHE A 99 -8.49 -12.01 -12.07
CA PHE A 99 -8.67 -11.03 -11.02
C PHE A 99 -9.30 -9.75 -11.57
N GLN A 100 -9.76 -8.92 -10.67
CA GLN A 100 -10.18 -7.54 -10.92
C GLN A 100 -9.40 -6.60 -9.99
N ILE A 101 -9.34 -5.33 -10.34
CA ILE A 101 -8.73 -4.28 -9.52
C ILE A 101 -9.85 -3.45 -8.91
N ILE A 102 -9.85 -3.39 -7.58
CA ILE A 102 -10.86 -2.68 -6.79
C ILE A 102 -10.21 -1.46 -6.15
N THR A 103 -10.72 -0.28 -6.42
CA THR A 103 -10.32 0.95 -5.73
C THR A 103 -11.42 1.34 -4.76
N CYS A 104 -11.13 1.34 -3.47
CA CYS A 104 -12.10 1.62 -2.41
C CYS A 104 -11.52 2.68 -1.45
N PRO A 105 -12.21 3.82 -1.23
CA PRO A 105 -11.76 4.80 -0.25
C PRO A 105 -11.59 4.19 1.14
N CYS A 106 -10.44 4.46 1.78
CA CYS A 106 -10.14 3.95 3.12
C CYS A 106 -10.70 4.92 4.18
N GLU A 107 -12.01 4.83 4.41
CA GLU A 107 -12.76 5.70 5.31
C GLU A 107 -13.50 4.88 6.37
N GLY A 108 -13.81 5.53 7.51
CA GLY A 108 -14.52 4.90 8.62
C GLY A 108 -13.68 3.89 9.42
N SER A 109 -14.35 2.96 10.08
CA SER A 109 -13.72 1.89 10.86
C SER A 109 -13.20 0.76 9.96
N LEU A 110 -12.40 -0.12 10.55
CA LEU A 110 -11.91 -1.33 9.87
C LEU A 110 -13.06 -2.20 9.35
N GLU A 111 -14.12 -2.37 10.15
CA GLU A 111 -15.29 -3.15 9.79
C GLU A 111 -16.07 -2.50 8.63
N GLU A 112 -16.22 -1.17 8.68
CA GLU A 112 -16.89 -0.41 7.62
C GLU A 112 -16.14 -0.51 6.30
N PHE A 113 -14.81 -0.37 6.34
CA PHE A 113 -13.98 -0.56 5.15
C PHE A 113 -14.05 -1.99 4.59
N CYS A 114 -13.97 -3.01 5.47
CA CYS A 114 -14.11 -4.41 5.05
C CYS A 114 -15.45 -4.67 4.35
N ARG A 115 -16.54 -4.13 4.89
CA ARG A 115 -17.88 -4.24 4.30
C ARG A 115 -17.96 -3.53 2.96
N ALA A 116 -17.53 -2.26 2.88
CA ALA A 116 -17.55 -1.47 1.65
C ALA A 116 -16.68 -2.10 0.54
N SER A 117 -15.50 -2.62 0.89
CA SER A 117 -14.63 -3.31 -0.05
C SER A 117 -15.27 -4.57 -0.62
N LYS A 118 -15.93 -5.36 0.23
CA LYS A 118 -16.65 -6.55 -0.19
C LYS A 118 -17.83 -6.21 -1.14
N GLU A 119 -18.66 -5.25 -0.74
CA GLU A 119 -19.81 -4.80 -1.54
C GLU A 119 -19.36 -4.28 -2.91
N LYS A 120 -18.27 -3.48 -2.94
CA LYS A 120 -17.72 -2.97 -4.20
C LYS A 120 -17.15 -4.07 -5.08
N SER A 121 -16.43 -5.03 -4.52
CA SER A 121 -15.91 -6.18 -5.25
C SER A 121 -16.99 -7.05 -5.84
N GLU A 122 -18.07 -7.32 -5.09
CA GLU A 122 -19.21 -8.11 -5.55
C GLU A 122 -20.01 -7.38 -6.65
N ALA A 123 -20.09 -6.04 -6.59
CA ALA A 123 -20.80 -5.22 -7.57
C ALA A 123 -20.02 -4.98 -8.85
N GLN A 124 -18.67 -4.97 -8.80
CA GLN A 124 -17.83 -4.65 -9.95
C GLN A 124 -17.85 -5.79 -10.98
N THR A 125 -18.20 -5.48 -12.22
CA THR A 125 -18.25 -6.44 -13.33
C THR A 125 -17.08 -6.28 -14.32
N THR A 126 -16.37 -5.16 -14.26
CA THR A 126 -15.22 -4.85 -15.12
C THR A 126 -13.91 -5.24 -14.46
N PHE A 127 -12.87 -5.47 -15.25
CA PHE A 127 -11.52 -5.70 -14.75
C PHE A 127 -11.04 -4.54 -13.89
N LEU A 128 -11.27 -3.31 -14.33
CA LEU A 128 -10.82 -2.07 -13.72
C LEU A 128 -11.83 -0.96 -14.04
N GLU A 129 -12.10 -0.10 -13.09
CA GLU A 129 -12.79 1.18 -13.31
C GLU A 129 -11.77 2.26 -13.66
N MET A 130 -11.58 2.56 -14.96
CA MET A 130 -10.58 3.51 -15.44
C MET A 130 -10.68 4.91 -14.81
N SER A 131 -11.87 5.34 -14.40
CA SER A 131 -12.08 6.62 -13.70
C SER A 131 -11.47 6.65 -12.30
N SER A 132 -11.11 5.49 -11.75
CA SER A 132 -10.47 5.35 -10.44
C SER A 132 -8.94 5.31 -10.53
N GLU A 133 -8.36 5.27 -11.74
CA GLU A 133 -6.90 5.29 -11.95
C GLU A 133 -6.37 6.72 -11.84
N THR A 134 -5.81 7.02 -10.68
CA THR A 134 -5.30 8.33 -10.30
C THR A 134 -3.91 8.19 -9.66
N ASP A 135 -3.18 9.27 -9.49
CA ASP A 135 -1.83 9.25 -8.91
C ASP A 135 -1.79 9.27 -7.37
N ASP A 136 -2.96 9.29 -6.72
CA ASP A 136 -3.12 9.21 -5.27
C ASP A 136 -3.36 7.77 -4.77
N LEU A 137 -3.13 6.76 -5.60
CA LEU A 137 -3.33 5.36 -5.24
C LEU A 137 -2.17 4.76 -4.43
N ILE A 138 -2.47 3.63 -3.80
CA ILE A 138 -1.51 2.60 -3.36
C ILE A 138 -1.90 1.33 -4.12
N TYR A 139 -0.99 0.73 -4.87
CA TYR A 139 -1.26 -0.58 -5.48
C TYR A 139 -0.95 -1.70 -4.49
N ILE A 140 -1.95 -2.53 -4.24
CA ILE A 140 -1.88 -3.60 -3.25
C ILE A 140 -2.19 -4.95 -3.91
N SER A 141 -1.35 -5.95 -3.62
CA SER A 141 -1.54 -7.32 -4.07
C SER A 141 -1.27 -8.31 -2.93
N CYS A 142 -1.83 -9.52 -3.06
CA CYS A 142 -1.59 -10.62 -2.14
C CYS A 142 -1.32 -11.91 -2.92
N LEU A 143 -0.29 -12.63 -2.49
CA LEU A 143 0.12 -13.93 -3.02
C LEU A 143 -0.08 -15.02 -1.94
N PRO A 144 -1.33 -15.45 -1.66
CA PRO A 144 -1.66 -16.26 -0.48
C PRO A 144 -1.20 -17.72 -0.57
N TRP A 145 -0.57 -18.11 -1.67
CA TRP A 145 -0.16 -19.50 -1.91
C TRP A 145 1.19 -19.87 -1.29
N PHE A 146 2.05 -18.88 -1.03
CA PHE A 146 3.40 -19.12 -0.52
C PHE A 146 3.89 -17.99 0.40
N ASP A 147 4.90 -18.31 1.21
CA ASP A 147 5.59 -17.33 2.04
C ASP A 147 6.45 -16.42 1.14
N LEU A 148 6.17 -15.12 1.19
CA LEU A 148 6.86 -14.14 0.36
C LEU A 148 8.19 -13.75 1.00
N THR A 149 9.28 -13.88 0.25
CA THR A 149 10.61 -13.46 0.66
C THR A 149 11.06 -12.18 -0.04
N CYS A 150 10.61 -11.96 -1.28
CA CYS A 150 10.88 -10.75 -2.06
C CYS A 150 9.87 -10.64 -3.19
N CYS A 151 9.52 -9.41 -3.57
CA CYS A 151 8.69 -9.12 -4.74
C CYS A 151 9.05 -7.76 -5.32
N THR A 152 9.13 -7.68 -6.63
CA THR A 152 9.14 -6.44 -7.41
C THR A 152 7.90 -6.40 -8.29
N ASN A 153 7.49 -5.22 -8.68
CA ASN A 153 6.27 -5.05 -9.47
C ASN A 153 6.61 -4.41 -10.81
N GLU A 154 5.76 -4.63 -11.81
CA GLU A 154 5.83 -3.97 -13.11
C GLU A 154 5.61 -2.46 -12.98
N ARG A 155 6.33 -1.69 -13.79
CA ARG A 155 6.22 -0.23 -13.88
C ARG A 155 6.41 0.25 -15.32
N GLN A 156 5.79 1.37 -15.63
CA GLN A 156 6.21 2.16 -16.79
C GLN A 156 7.42 3.00 -16.38
N VAL A 157 8.50 2.91 -17.14
CA VAL A 157 9.81 3.47 -16.77
C VAL A 157 9.96 4.94 -17.18
N ASP A 158 9.20 5.34 -18.18
CA ASP A 158 9.19 6.66 -18.80
C ASP A 158 8.19 7.65 -18.18
N ILE A 159 7.54 7.25 -17.11
CA ILE A 159 6.55 8.06 -16.38
C ILE A 159 7.05 8.37 -14.98
N ASP A 160 6.81 9.59 -14.53
CA ASP A 160 7.02 10.00 -13.15
C ASP A 160 6.00 9.33 -12.20
N ASP A 161 6.28 8.07 -11.89
CA ASP A 161 5.46 7.26 -11.00
C ASP A 161 5.95 7.38 -9.55
N ALA A 162 5.07 7.73 -8.65
CA ALA A 162 5.33 7.82 -7.22
C ALA A 162 4.37 6.94 -6.38
N ILE A 163 3.56 6.10 -7.04
CA ILE A 163 2.59 5.22 -6.38
C ILE A 163 3.34 4.09 -5.67
N PRO A 164 3.21 3.95 -4.33
CA PRO A 164 3.76 2.81 -3.62
C PRO A 164 3.09 1.50 -4.06
N ARG A 165 3.88 0.44 -4.23
CA ARG A 165 3.38 -0.90 -4.52
C ARG A 165 3.68 -1.81 -3.34
N ILE A 166 2.66 -2.44 -2.80
CA ILE A 166 2.75 -3.27 -1.61
C ILE A 166 2.18 -4.65 -1.92
N THR A 167 2.99 -5.67 -1.67
CA THR A 167 2.60 -7.07 -1.88
C THR A 167 2.95 -7.88 -0.63
N TRP A 168 2.04 -8.72 -0.17
CA TRP A 168 2.34 -9.68 0.90
C TRP A 168 1.99 -11.10 0.51
N GLY A 169 2.66 -12.04 1.19
CA GLY A 169 2.45 -13.45 1.00
C GLY A 169 1.51 -14.08 2.01
N LYS A 170 1.51 -15.41 2.02
CA LYS A 170 0.85 -16.22 3.02
C LYS A 170 1.47 -15.98 4.40
N TYR A 171 0.64 -15.84 5.43
CA TYR A 171 1.16 -15.90 6.79
C TYR A 171 1.55 -17.33 7.17
N ILE A 172 2.59 -17.44 7.97
CA ILE A 172 3.10 -18.70 8.49
C ILE A 172 3.10 -18.68 10.02
N ARG A 173 2.77 -19.81 10.64
CA ARG A 173 2.81 -19.96 12.08
C ARG A 173 4.21 -20.39 12.50
N GLN A 174 4.80 -19.63 13.42
CA GLN A 174 6.09 -19.93 14.03
C GLN A 174 5.94 -20.95 15.15
N GLU A 175 7.04 -21.60 15.56
CA GLU A 175 7.06 -22.57 16.66
C GLU A 175 6.57 -21.96 17.99
N ASN A 176 6.80 -20.69 18.22
CA ASN A 176 6.34 -19.95 19.40
C ASN A 176 4.86 -19.54 19.33
N GLY A 177 4.12 -19.97 18.31
CA GLY A 177 2.70 -19.68 18.10
C GLY A 177 2.40 -18.35 17.42
N ARG A 178 3.39 -17.48 17.18
CA ARG A 178 3.22 -16.23 16.43
C ARG A 178 2.96 -16.49 14.95
N GLU A 179 2.18 -15.64 14.32
CA GLU A 179 1.89 -15.70 12.91
C GLU A 179 2.52 -14.49 12.21
N THR A 180 3.35 -14.75 11.21
CA THR A 180 4.06 -13.69 10.49
C THR A 180 3.91 -13.87 8.99
N LEU A 181 3.92 -12.77 8.24
CA LEU A 181 3.97 -12.78 6.78
C LEU A 181 5.12 -11.93 6.25
N GLY A 182 5.61 -12.27 5.07
CA GLY A 182 6.51 -11.43 4.30
C GLY A 182 5.72 -10.34 3.58
N LEU A 183 6.16 -9.08 3.73
CA LEU A 183 5.62 -7.92 3.04
C LEU A 183 6.73 -7.23 2.26
N SER A 184 6.48 -6.98 0.97
CA SER A 184 7.32 -6.17 0.10
C SER A 184 6.68 -4.82 -0.11
N ILE A 185 7.46 -3.75 -0.02
CA ILE A 185 7.06 -2.40 -0.42
C ILE A 185 8.07 -1.85 -1.42
N GLU A 186 7.58 -1.41 -2.57
CA GLU A 186 8.38 -0.78 -3.62
C GLU A 186 8.01 0.70 -3.73
N VAL A 187 9.01 1.56 -3.74
CA VAL A 187 8.87 3.01 -3.68
C VAL A 187 9.86 3.75 -4.57
N ASN A 188 9.55 5.00 -4.90
CA ASN A 188 10.43 5.91 -5.61
C ASN A 188 11.45 6.52 -4.65
N HIS A 189 12.74 6.24 -4.88
CA HIS A 189 13.84 6.70 -4.00
C HIS A 189 14.04 8.21 -4.04
N ARG A 190 13.55 8.90 -5.07
CA ARG A 190 13.51 10.37 -5.07
C ARG A 190 12.73 10.92 -3.86
N LEU A 191 11.70 10.19 -3.39
CA LEU A 191 10.75 10.62 -2.37
C LEU A 191 10.91 9.92 -1.02
N VAL A 192 11.33 8.64 -1.03
CA VAL A 192 11.29 7.76 0.15
C VAL A 192 12.65 7.13 0.40
N ASP A 193 13.11 7.14 1.66
CA ASP A 193 14.32 6.47 2.14
C ASP A 193 13.96 5.37 3.14
N GLY A 194 14.96 4.57 3.53
CA GLY A 194 14.82 3.51 4.51
C GLY A 194 14.24 3.95 5.86
N VAL A 195 14.54 5.17 6.31
CA VAL A 195 13.97 5.72 7.55
C VAL A 195 12.44 5.88 7.47
N HIS A 196 11.91 6.24 6.30
CA HIS A 196 10.48 6.37 6.07
C HIS A 196 9.79 5.00 6.02
N LEU A 197 10.48 4.00 5.46
CA LEU A 197 10.02 2.61 5.48
C LEU A 197 10.05 2.01 6.90
N GLY A 198 11.04 2.40 7.72
CA GLY A 198 11.06 2.06 9.15
C GLY A 198 9.84 2.61 9.89
N ARG A 199 9.50 3.89 9.67
CA ARG A 199 8.28 4.50 10.25
C ARG A 199 6.99 3.82 9.76
N PHE A 200 6.93 3.47 8.49
CA PHE A 200 5.80 2.69 7.95
C PHE A 200 5.67 1.33 8.65
N TYR A 201 6.77 0.61 8.81
CA TYR A 201 6.79 -0.67 9.51
C TYR A 201 6.31 -0.53 10.96
N GLU A 202 6.84 0.45 11.70
CA GLU A 202 6.46 0.72 13.09
C GLU A 202 4.97 1.07 13.20
N SER A 203 4.48 1.97 12.34
CA SER A 203 3.07 2.35 12.29
C SER A 203 2.16 1.14 12.03
N LEU A 204 2.48 0.33 11.01
CA LEU A 204 1.71 -0.87 10.67
C LEU A 204 1.69 -1.88 11.83
N GLN A 205 2.86 -2.15 12.42
CA GLN A 205 2.95 -3.11 13.52
C GLN A 205 2.19 -2.64 14.77
N ASN A 206 2.25 -1.35 15.09
CA ASN A 206 1.51 -0.78 16.20
C ASN A 206 0.00 -0.89 15.97
N LYS A 207 -0.50 -0.54 14.79
CA LYS A 207 -1.92 -0.66 14.44
C LYS A 207 -2.43 -2.11 14.54
N ILE A 208 -1.60 -3.08 14.15
CA ILE A 208 -1.94 -4.51 14.32
C ILE A 208 -2.00 -4.89 15.80
N ASN A 209 -1.04 -4.43 16.60
CA ASN A 209 -0.95 -4.77 18.02
C ASN A 209 -2.07 -4.11 18.87
N GLU A 210 -2.65 -2.99 18.39
CA GLU A 210 -3.73 -2.26 19.06
C GLU A 210 -5.13 -2.83 18.76
N LEU A 211 -5.24 -3.82 17.87
CA LEU A 211 -6.53 -4.48 17.60
C LEU A 211 -6.99 -5.29 18.83
N GLU A 212 -8.26 -5.12 19.19
CA GLU A 212 -8.92 -5.83 20.29
C GLU A 212 -9.59 -7.15 19.87
#